data_75d15405c41b092f12d487d753806e33
#
_entry.id   75d15405c41b092f12d487d753806e33
#
_cell.length_a   1.000
_cell.length_b   1.000
_cell.length_c   1.000
_cell.angle_alpha   90.00
_cell.angle_beta   90.00
_cell.angle_gamma   90.00
#
_symmetry.space_group_name_H-M   'P 1'
#
loop_
_entity.id
_entity.type
_entity.pdbx_description
1 polymer ?
#
loop_
_entity_poly.entity_id
_entity_poly.type
_entity_poly.pdbx_seq_one_letter_code
_entity_poly.pdbx_strand_id
1 'polypeptide(L)'
;MCFVGIIRFHVHILRIIPGGERFFLLLVLSANAFGAGLDRYSQLVVSDSGANPRNGVRVTYLGTNSYQFEFKNHALLVDPYFSRVDLLSVALGAHIQPNSSRIADSMRHVAPTVDAILVTHGHFDHLLDVPIVMSKTHARLIASRTSIDLAKRAGASSGDAVIAGDVRRIGPWKIRVLAASHDRLFGKVPFDQTASQHSGPPQHAADWVCGEPLAFLIEINGQHIYIDSGGTAAPLPPPVHVDLAIMGMALPDSRARLTAALERLKPRYFLPSHQDDFFLPLSEGFQFGPLTDFPRVQSDCAQENHGRLILLDYFRPWTLPAHQAPNPKIQRPGKRSNSDGK
;
A
#
# COMPACT_ATOMS: atom_id res chain seq x y z
N MET A 1 15.98 38.33 -18.84
CA MET A 1 14.92 37.99 -19.79
C MET A 1 14.89 36.48 -19.92
N CYS A 2 14.02 35.81 -19.15
CA CYS A 2 13.85 34.35 -19.24
C CYS A 2 12.60 34.07 -20.09
N PHE A 3 12.80 33.34 -21.16
CA PHE A 3 11.72 32.82 -21.99
C PHE A 3 11.14 31.57 -21.29
N VAL A 4 9.90 31.70 -20.84
CA VAL A 4 9.07 30.56 -20.40
C VAL A 4 8.35 30.05 -21.65
N GLY A 5 8.81 28.92 -22.17
CA GLY A 5 8.14 28.22 -23.27
C GLY A 5 6.93 27.46 -22.75
N ILE A 6 5.74 27.94 -23.07
CA ILE A 6 4.49 27.19 -22.85
C ILE A 6 4.34 26.21 -24.00
N ILE A 7 4.56 24.92 -23.75
CA ILE A 7 4.27 23.87 -24.72
C ILE A 7 2.82 23.41 -24.47
N ARG A 8 1.93 23.75 -25.39
CA ARG A 8 0.55 23.24 -25.44
C ARG A 8 0.56 21.89 -26.18
N PHE A 9 0.12 20.85 -25.50
CA PHE A 9 -0.13 19.55 -26.14
C PHE A 9 -1.57 19.43 -26.60
N HIS A 10 -1.75 18.97 -27.83
CA HIS A 10 -3.06 18.64 -28.39
C HIS A 10 -3.39 17.17 -28.10
N VAL A 11 -4.58 16.94 -27.54
CA VAL A 11 -5.11 15.60 -27.33
C VAL A 11 -5.77 15.16 -28.64
N HIS A 12 -5.23 14.14 -29.29
CA HIS A 12 -5.89 13.46 -30.38
C HIS A 12 -6.80 12.35 -29.84
N ILE A 13 -8.10 12.56 -29.91
CA ILE A 13 -9.10 11.54 -29.58
C ILE A 13 -9.27 10.61 -30.80
N LEU A 14 -8.76 9.39 -30.72
CA LEU A 14 -9.08 8.35 -31.68
C LEU A 14 -10.42 7.72 -31.33
N ARG A 15 -11.44 7.94 -32.15
CA ARG A 15 -12.73 7.27 -32.03
C ARG A 15 -12.58 5.83 -32.49
N ILE A 16 -12.95 4.87 -31.63
CA ILE A 16 -12.98 3.45 -31.95
C ILE A 16 -14.40 2.92 -31.94
N ILE A 17 -14.67 2.11 -32.95
CA ILE A 17 -15.95 1.51 -33.37
C ILE A 17 -16.46 0.50 -32.31
N PRO A 18 -17.77 0.38 -32.08
CA PRO A 18 -18.32 -0.47 -31.04
C PRO A 18 -18.38 -1.95 -31.48
N GLY A 19 -17.85 -2.83 -30.68
CA GLY A 19 -17.91 -4.27 -30.87
C GLY A 19 -17.03 -5.03 -29.89
N GLY A 20 -17.60 -5.48 -28.78
CA GLY A 20 -16.93 -6.33 -27.81
C GLY A 20 -16.30 -5.56 -26.63
N GLU A 21 -16.56 -6.03 -25.42
CA GLU A 21 -16.06 -5.45 -24.16
C GLU A 21 -14.52 -5.52 -24.06
N ARG A 22 -13.83 -4.70 -24.84
CA ARG A 22 -12.40 -4.46 -24.71
C ARG A 22 -12.23 -3.10 -24.07
N PHE A 23 -11.78 -3.09 -22.82
CA PHE A 23 -11.35 -1.90 -22.11
C PHE A 23 -10.19 -1.26 -22.88
N PHE A 24 -10.44 -0.13 -23.53
CA PHE A 24 -9.36 0.72 -24.02
C PHE A 24 -8.88 1.61 -22.89
N LEU A 25 -7.69 1.33 -22.40
CA LEU A 25 -6.92 2.26 -21.59
C LEU A 25 -6.49 3.40 -22.53
N LEU A 26 -7.14 4.56 -22.40
CA LEU A 26 -6.69 5.77 -23.10
C LEU A 26 -5.37 6.20 -22.47
N LEU A 27 -4.26 6.00 -23.18
CA LEU A 27 -2.93 6.40 -22.75
C LEU A 27 -2.86 7.93 -22.78
N VAL A 28 -3.15 8.59 -21.66
CA VAL A 28 -2.80 10.01 -21.50
C VAL A 28 -1.32 10.07 -21.12
N LEU A 29 -0.48 10.08 -22.13
CA LEU A 29 0.92 10.47 -21.97
C LEU A 29 0.97 11.95 -21.64
N SER A 30 0.81 12.29 -20.36
CA SER A 30 1.15 13.64 -19.93
C SER A 30 2.67 13.76 -19.92
N ALA A 31 3.21 14.62 -20.77
CA ALA A 31 4.65 14.90 -20.91
C ALA A 31 5.29 15.57 -19.68
N ASN A 32 4.65 15.50 -18.52
CA ASN A 32 5.19 15.95 -17.24
C ASN A 32 5.97 14.86 -16.49
N ALA A 33 6.15 13.68 -17.10
CA ALA A 33 6.76 12.52 -16.45
C ALA A 33 8.29 12.48 -16.53
N PHE A 34 8.96 13.57 -16.85
CA PHE A 34 10.40 13.59 -16.72
C PHE A 34 10.81 13.87 -15.28
N GLY A 35 11.14 12.80 -14.53
CA GLY A 35 11.98 12.89 -13.36
C GLY A 35 11.32 13.38 -12.07
N ALA A 36 10.03 13.20 -11.87
CA ALA A 36 9.41 13.45 -10.57
C ALA A 36 9.66 12.27 -9.61
N GLY A 37 10.89 12.01 -9.28
CA GLY A 37 11.30 11.12 -8.21
C GLY A 37 11.08 11.76 -6.83
N LEU A 38 11.51 11.06 -5.78
CA LEU A 38 11.39 11.53 -4.39
C LEU A 38 12.25 12.76 -4.09
N ASP A 39 13.23 13.10 -4.91
CA ASP A 39 14.14 14.24 -4.69
C ASP A 39 13.40 15.55 -4.47
N ARG A 40 12.32 15.78 -5.22
CA ARG A 40 11.47 16.97 -5.07
C ARG A 40 10.79 17.04 -3.69
N TYR A 41 10.65 15.92 -3.02
CA TYR A 41 9.97 15.77 -1.74
C TYR A 41 10.90 15.21 -0.65
N SER A 42 12.20 15.44 -0.79
CA SER A 42 13.24 14.90 0.12
C SER A 42 12.96 15.22 1.59
N GLN A 43 12.31 16.35 1.90
CA GLN A 43 11.90 16.74 3.26
C GLN A 43 10.81 15.84 3.87
N LEU A 44 10.08 15.08 3.04
CA LEU A 44 9.06 14.11 3.48
C LEU A 44 9.62 12.69 3.55
N VAL A 45 10.74 12.43 2.88
CA VAL A 45 11.36 11.10 2.85
C VAL A 45 12.00 10.80 4.20
N VAL A 46 11.61 9.69 4.79
CA VAL A 46 12.17 9.21 6.06
C VAL A 46 12.88 7.88 5.86
N SER A 47 13.98 7.69 6.59
CA SER A 47 14.72 6.43 6.62
C SER A 47 15.54 6.35 7.92
N ASP A 48 15.94 5.15 8.31
CA ASP A 48 16.84 4.95 9.41
C ASP A 48 18.28 5.32 9.01
N SER A 49 18.93 6.16 9.79
CA SER A 49 20.33 6.53 9.62
C SER A 49 21.26 5.48 10.27
N GLY A 50 21.17 4.22 9.86
CA GLY A 50 22.13 3.17 10.23
C GLY A 50 22.00 2.56 11.64
N ALA A 51 21.18 3.09 12.52
CA ALA A 51 20.90 2.48 13.83
C ALA A 51 19.70 1.54 13.71
N ASN A 52 19.88 0.27 14.07
CA ASN A 52 18.77 -0.67 14.20
C ASN A 52 18.10 -0.43 15.56
N PRO A 53 16.97 0.29 15.64
CA PRO A 53 16.35 0.58 16.92
C PRO A 53 15.78 -0.71 17.50
N ARG A 54 16.26 -1.11 18.66
CA ARG A 54 15.95 -2.40 19.29
C ARG A 54 14.47 -2.58 19.68
N ASN A 55 13.66 -1.51 19.69
CA ASN A 55 12.32 -1.52 20.28
C ASN A 55 11.20 -0.94 19.37
N GLY A 56 11.44 -0.74 18.09
CA GLY A 56 10.45 -0.22 17.15
C GLY A 56 10.04 -1.24 16.09
N VAL A 57 8.95 -0.97 15.40
CA VAL A 57 8.55 -1.69 14.19
C VAL A 57 9.25 -1.06 12.99
N ARG A 58 10.06 -1.82 12.29
CA ARG A 58 10.71 -1.37 11.07
C ARG A 58 9.78 -1.56 9.88
N VAL A 59 9.60 -0.51 9.11
CA VAL A 59 8.74 -0.45 7.93
C VAL A 59 9.62 -0.26 6.71
N THR A 60 9.53 -1.16 5.75
CA THR A 60 10.26 -1.08 4.48
C THR A 60 9.28 -1.09 3.33
N TYR A 61 9.36 -0.09 2.47
CA TYR A 61 8.58 -0.01 1.24
C TYR A 61 9.24 -0.85 0.14
N LEU A 62 8.48 -1.72 -0.49
CA LEU A 62 8.94 -2.64 -1.52
C LEU A 62 8.33 -2.33 -2.91
N GLY A 63 7.59 -1.21 -3.00
CA GLY A 63 6.92 -0.73 -4.22
C GLY A 63 5.44 -1.09 -4.32
N THR A 64 4.67 -0.38 -5.13
CA THR A 64 3.22 -0.51 -5.27
C THR A 64 2.50 -0.31 -3.92
N ASN A 65 1.87 -1.33 -3.41
CA ASN A 65 1.35 -1.41 -2.03
C ASN A 65 2.13 -2.43 -1.19
N SER A 66 3.36 -2.74 -1.62
CA SER A 66 4.16 -3.78 -0.99
C SER A 66 4.97 -3.22 0.18
N TYR A 67 4.76 -3.80 1.35
CA TYR A 67 5.45 -3.42 2.59
C TYR A 67 5.96 -4.64 3.33
N GLN A 68 7.12 -4.45 3.98
CA GLN A 68 7.62 -5.34 5.00
C GLN A 68 7.57 -4.63 6.35
N PHE A 69 6.97 -5.29 7.33
CA PHE A 69 6.99 -4.89 8.73
C PHE A 69 7.86 -5.88 9.50
N GLU A 70 8.83 -5.38 10.23
CA GLU A 70 9.75 -6.22 11.02
C GLU A 70 9.72 -5.81 12.49
N PHE A 71 9.67 -6.79 13.36
CA PHE A 71 9.80 -6.61 14.80
C PHE A 71 10.60 -7.76 15.40
N LYS A 72 11.78 -7.48 15.93
CA LYS A 72 12.74 -8.50 16.38
C LYS A 72 13.08 -9.45 15.23
N ASN A 73 12.79 -10.76 15.40
CA ASN A 73 13.05 -11.82 14.41
C ASN A 73 11.78 -12.21 13.63
N HIS A 74 10.77 -11.37 13.64
CA HIS A 74 9.48 -11.60 12.98
C HIS A 74 9.26 -10.59 11.88
N ALA A 75 8.64 -11.03 10.78
CA ALA A 75 8.26 -10.14 9.69
C ALA A 75 6.87 -10.49 9.14
N LEU A 76 6.17 -9.46 8.68
CA LEU A 76 4.98 -9.56 7.82
C LEU A 76 5.29 -8.92 6.48
N LEU A 77 4.75 -9.51 5.40
CA LEU A 77 4.67 -8.87 4.10
C LEU A 77 3.21 -8.49 3.80
N VAL A 78 3.02 -7.41 3.07
CA VAL A 78 1.73 -7.02 2.50
C VAL A 78 1.93 -6.87 1.00
N ASP A 79 1.04 -7.43 0.18
CA ASP A 79 0.95 -7.29 -1.27
C ASP A 79 2.32 -7.37 -2.01
N PRO A 80 3.18 -8.39 -1.80
CA PRO A 80 4.50 -8.44 -2.41
C PRO A 80 4.40 -8.57 -3.93
N TYR A 81 4.77 -7.50 -4.66
CA TYR A 81 4.74 -7.42 -6.11
C TYR A 81 6.06 -6.85 -6.67
N PHE A 82 6.87 -7.69 -7.26
CA PHE A 82 8.21 -7.40 -7.77
C PHE A 82 8.33 -7.55 -9.29
N SER A 83 7.40 -8.28 -9.93
CA SER A 83 7.42 -8.57 -11.36
C SER A 83 7.28 -7.34 -12.23
N ARG A 84 6.52 -6.35 -11.78
CA ARG A 84 6.37 -5.07 -12.49
C ARG A 84 6.05 -5.29 -13.97
N VAL A 85 4.88 -5.90 -14.23
CA VAL A 85 4.37 -6.13 -15.60
C VAL A 85 4.20 -4.77 -16.29
N ASP A 86 4.74 -4.63 -17.48
CA ASP A 86 4.69 -3.38 -18.20
C ASP A 86 3.27 -2.99 -18.64
N LEU A 87 3.02 -1.69 -18.74
CA LEU A 87 1.70 -1.14 -19.06
C LEU A 87 1.18 -1.63 -20.42
N LEU A 88 2.06 -1.78 -21.40
CA LEU A 88 1.65 -2.20 -22.75
C LEU A 88 1.12 -3.64 -22.75
N SER A 89 1.79 -4.53 -22.03
CA SER A 89 1.32 -5.92 -21.84
C SER A 89 -0.07 -5.97 -21.20
N VAL A 90 -0.31 -5.15 -20.17
CA VAL A 90 -1.63 -5.07 -19.52
C VAL A 90 -2.68 -4.49 -20.47
N ALA A 91 -2.37 -3.39 -21.15
CA ALA A 91 -3.30 -2.69 -22.06
C ALA A 91 -3.70 -3.53 -23.28
N LEU A 92 -2.77 -4.34 -23.80
CA LEU A 92 -3.03 -5.23 -24.94
C LEU A 92 -3.62 -6.58 -24.53
N GLY A 93 -3.80 -6.82 -23.22
CA GLY A 93 -4.26 -8.11 -22.72
C GLY A 93 -3.29 -9.25 -23.06
N ALA A 94 -1.99 -8.98 -23.02
CA ALA A 94 -0.98 -9.99 -23.24
C ALA A 94 -0.94 -11.01 -22.09
N HIS A 95 -0.31 -12.16 -22.35
CA HIS A 95 -0.03 -13.12 -21.32
C HIS A 95 0.97 -12.54 -20.30
N ILE A 96 0.61 -12.56 -19.02
CA ILE A 96 1.47 -12.09 -17.94
C ILE A 96 1.87 -13.26 -17.03
N GLN A 97 3.10 -13.19 -16.52
CA GLN A 97 3.63 -14.18 -15.61
C GLN A 97 4.63 -13.54 -14.63
N PRO A 98 4.88 -14.16 -13.47
CA PRO A 98 5.89 -13.69 -12.54
C PRO A 98 7.28 -13.62 -13.19
N ASN A 99 8.00 -12.53 -12.92
CA ASN A 99 9.38 -12.36 -13.37
C ASN A 99 10.36 -12.88 -12.31
N SER A 100 10.85 -14.08 -12.48
CA SER A 100 11.70 -14.77 -11.51
C SER A 100 13.00 -14.01 -11.17
N SER A 101 13.58 -13.28 -12.14
CA SER A 101 14.80 -12.48 -11.89
C SER A 101 14.49 -11.29 -10.98
N ARG A 102 13.48 -10.48 -11.31
CA ARG A 102 13.08 -9.33 -10.50
C ARG A 102 12.65 -9.74 -9.09
N ILE A 103 11.93 -10.87 -8.98
CA ILE A 103 11.57 -11.45 -7.67
C ILE A 103 12.85 -11.84 -6.91
N ALA A 104 13.80 -12.55 -7.53
CA ALA A 104 15.03 -12.96 -6.87
C ALA A 104 15.86 -11.77 -6.38
N ASP A 105 15.93 -10.70 -7.18
CA ASP A 105 16.64 -9.47 -6.80
C ASP A 105 15.97 -8.78 -5.62
N SER A 106 14.65 -8.66 -5.62
CA SER A 106 13.89 -8.02 -4.54
C SER A 106 13.89 -8.84 -3.25
N MET A 107 13.90 -10.18 -3.36
CA MET A 107 13.97 -11.08 -2.20
C MET A 107 15.24 -10.91 -1.35
N ARG A 108 16.30 -10.29 -1.88
CA ARG A 108 17.51 -9.95 -1.08
C ARG A 108 17.22 -8.89 -0.01
N HIS A 109 16.14 -8.14 -0.15
CA HIS A 109 15.69 -7.11 0.78
C HIS A 109 14.58 -7.60 1.71
N VAL A 110 14.10 -8.82 1.50
CA VAL A 110 13.08 -9.44 2.34
C VAL A 110 13.74 -10.15 3.52
N ALA A 111 13.15 -10.04 4.69
CA ALA A 111 13.61 -10.71 5.90
C ALA A 111 13.73 -12.22 5.69
N PRO A 112 14.72 -12.88 6.29
CA PRO A 112 14.92 -14.32 6.11
C PRO A 112 13.80 -15.16 6.69
N THR A 113 13.02 -14.63 7.64
CA THR A 113 11.85 -15.29 8.24
C THR A 113 10.65 -14.37 8.08
N VAL A 114 9.62 -14.86 7.42
CA VAL A 114 8.34 -14.16 7.22
C VAL A 114 7.22 -15.00 7.83
N ASP A 115 6.51 -14.44 8.80
CA ASP A 115 5.45 -15.15 9.51
C ASP A 115 4.18 -15.30 8.64
N ALA A 116 3.83 -14.21 7.91
CA ALA A 116 2.68 -14.21 7.00
C ALA A 116 2.82 -13.18 5.88
N ILE A 117 2.08 -13.45 4.80
CA ILE A 117 1.79 -12.52 3.71
C ILE A 117 0.31 -12.15 3.79
N LEU A 118 0.02 -10.86 3.89
CA LEU A 118 -1.32 -10.31 3.83
C LEU A 118 -1.56 -9.80 2.40
N VAL A 119 -2.73 -10.08 1.83
CA VAL A 119 -3.11 -9.56 0.51
C VAL A 119 -4.40 -8.79 0.61
N THR A 120 -4.37 -7.54 0.14
CA THR A 120 -5.50 -6.62 0.23
C THR A 120 -6.60 -6.98 -0.76
N HIS A 121 -6.26 -7.38 -1.99
CA HIS A 121 -7.23 -7.81 -3.00
C HIS A 121 -6.54 -8.61 -4.14
N GLY A 122 -7.33 -9.13 -5.08
CA GLY A 122 -6.88 -10.14 -6.03
C GLY A 122 -6.21 -9.63 -7.31
N HIS A 123 -5.98 -8.32 -7.49
CA HIS A 123 -5.34 -7.81 -8.71
C HIS A 123 -3.89 -8.31 -8.85
N PHE A 124 -3.42 -8.37 -10.11
CA PHE A 124 -2.09 -8.91 -10.44
C PHE A 124 -0.95 -8.16 -9.74
N ASP A 125 -1.07 -6.86 -9.58
CA ASP A 125 -0.08 -5.98 -8.92
C ASP A 125 -0.07 -6.09 -7.39
N HIS A 126 -0.86 -7.02 -6.83
CA HIS A 126 -0.87 -7.41 -5.43
C HIS A 126 -0.66 -8.92 -5.22
N LEU A 127 -1.08 -9.75 -6.17
CA LEU A 127 -1.18 -11.19 -5.95
C LEU A 127 -0.29 -12.03 -6.88
N LEU A 128 0.14 -11.52 -8.04
CA LEU A 128 0.86 -12.29 -9.08
C LEU A 128 2.10 -13.03 -8.53
N ASP A 129 2.89 -12.36 -7.70
CA ASP A 129 4.16 -12.89 -7.20
C ASP A 129 4.03 -13.70 -5.91
N VAL A 130 2.89 -13.59 -5.24
CA VAL A 130 2.65 -14.19 -3.92
C VAL A 130 2.96 -15.70 -3.89
N PRO A 131 2.54 -16.54 -4.86
CA PRO A 131 2.85 -17.97 -4.84
C PRO A 131 4.36 -18.25 -4.81
N ILE A 132 5.16 -17.48 -5.56
CA ILE A 132 6.62 -17.63 -5.58
C ILE A 132 7.23 -17.13 -4.27
N VAL A 133 6.79 -16.00 -3.77
CA VAL A 133 7.26 -15.46 -2.48
C VAL A 133 6.95 -16.43 -1.35
N MET A 134 5.74 -17.01 -1.33
CA MET A 134 5.38 -18.07 -0.38
C MET A 134 6.32 -19.28 -0.45
N SER A 135 6.64 -19.74 -1.66
CA SER A 135 7.54 -20.90 -1.83
C SER A 135 8.95 -20.64 -1.29
N LYS A 136 9.39 -19.38 -1.31
CA LYS A 136 10.73 -18.98 -0.82
C LYS A 136 10.77 -18.68 0.67
N THR A 137 9.68 -18.17 1.23
CA THR A 137 9.61 -17.71 2.64
C THR A 137 8.91 -18.71 3.55
N HIS A 138 8.15 -19.66 2.97
CA HIS A 138 7.23 -20.55 3.69
C HIS A 138 6.19 -19.80 4.54
N ALA A 139 5.94 -18.53 4.20
CA ALA A 139 5.00 -17.68 4.92
C ALA A 139 3.55 -18.13 4.73
N ARG A 140 2.73 -17.94 5.74
CA ARG A 140 1.29 -18.18 5.69
C ARG A 140 0.60 -17.08 4.88
N LEU A 141 -0.19 -17.44 3.86
CA LEU A 141 -1.02 -16.47 3.13
C LEU A 141 -2.32 -16.20 3.87
N ILE A 142 -2.67 -14.93 4.05
CA ILE A 142 -3.93 -14.43 4.61
C ILE A 142 -4.55 -13.47 3.62
N ALA A 143 -5.72 -13.80 3.07
CA ALA A 143 -6.38 -13.01 2.04
C ALA A 143 -7.87 -13.32 1.97
N SER A 144 -8.59 -12.60 1.12
CA SER A 144 -10.00 -12.91 0.81
C SER A 144 -10.14 -14.28 0.12
N ARG A 145 -11.36 -14.82 0.08
CA ARG A 145 -11.64 -16.09 -0.58
C ARG A 145 -11.21 -16.05 -2.04
N THR A 146 -11.57 -15.02 -2.77
CA THR A 146 -11.22 -14.87 -4.19
C THR A 146 -9.70 -14.83 -4.37
N SER A 147 -8.99 -14.05 -3.56
CA SER A 147 -7.52 -13.97 -3.62
C SER A 147 -6.85 -15.31 -3.32
N ILE A 148 -7.34 -16.07 -2.34
CA ILE A 148 -6.84 -17.41 -2.03
C ILE A 148 -7.05 -18.38 -3.21
N ASP A 149 -8.23 -18.35 -3.84
CA ASP A 149 -8.54 -19.23 -4.96
C ASP A 149 -7.67 -18.90 -6.19
N LEU A 150 -7.46 -17.61 -6.48
CA LEU A 150 -6.52 -17.16 -7.53
C LEU A 150 -5.08 -17.57 -7.24
N ALA A 151 -4.59 -17.36 -6.01
CA ALA A 151 -3.24 -17.74 -5.59
C ALA A 151 -3.01 -19.25 -5.72
N LYS A 152 -3.98 -20.08 -5.32
CA LYS A 152 -3.90 -21.55 -5.46
C LYS A 152 -3.84 -21.98 -6.93
N ARG A 153 -4.64 -21.37 -7.79
CA ARG A 153 -4.60 -21.61 -9.24
C ARG A 153 -3.25 -21.21 -9.83
N ALA A 154 -2.61 -20.17 -9.27
CA ALA A 154 -1.27 -19.71 -9.63
C ALA A 154 -0.13 -20.49 -8.93
N GLY A 155 -0.43 -21.56 -8.16
CA GLY A 155 0.56 -22.46 -7.57
C GLY A 155 0.85 -22.26 -6.09
N ALA A 156 0.08 -21.46 -5.36
CA ALA A 156 0.20 -21.38 -3.90
C ALA A 156 -0.25 -22.69 -3.24
N SER A 157 0.54 -23.18 -2.28
CA SER A 157 0.28 -24.47 -1.62
C SER A 157 -0.94 -24.42 -0.68
N SER A 158 -1.18 -23.29 -0.03
CA SER A 158 -2.24 -23.11 0.96
C SER A 158 -2.57 -21.64 1.15
N GLY A 159 -3.62 -21.35 1.92
CA GLY A 159 -3.97 -19.99 2.32
C GLY A 159 -5.12 -20.00 3.33
N ASP A 160 -5.15 -19.01 4.19
CA ASP A 160 -6.16 -18.75 5.19
C ASP A 160 -7.14 -17.68 4.67
N ALA A 161 -8.31 -18.12 4.21
CA ALA A 161 -9.34 -17.22 3.74
C ALA A 161 -9.98 -16.51 4.93
N VAL A 162 -10.02 -15.16 4.85
CA VAL A 162 -10.55 -14.30 5.91
C VAL A 162 -11.62 -13.37 5.37
N ILE A 163 -12.47 -12.89 6.27
CA ILE A 163 -13.50 -11.89 6.02
C ILE A 163 -13.37 -10.73 7.01
N ALA A 164 -14.02 -9.62 6.71
CA ALA A 164 -14.09 -8.48 7.63
C ALA A 164 -14.63 -8.92 9.02
N GLY A 165 -13.98 -8.46 10.07
CA GLY A 165 -14.26 -8.85 11.46
C GLY A 165 -13.35 -9.95 12.01
N ASP A 166 -12.70 -10.72 11.14
CA ASP A 166 -11.75 -11.74 11.57
C ASP A 166 -10.54 -11.15 12.29
N VAL A 167 -9.98 -11.94 13.22
CA VAL A 167 -8.74 -11.63 13.93
C VAL A 167 -7.79 -12.82 13.81
N ARG A 168 -6.56 -12.56 13.40
CA ARG A 168 -5.49 -13.56 13.38
C ARG A 168 -4.37 -13.15 14.34
N ARG A 169 -3.79 -14.16 15.01
CA ARG A 169 -2.60 -14.00 15.85
C ARG A 169 -1.52 -14.90 15.29
N ILE A 170 -0.40 -14.32 14.85
CA ILE A 170 0.71 -15.04 14.25
C ILE A 170 2.01 -14.46 14.84
N GLY A 171 2.76 -15.29 15.55
CA GLY A 171 3.90 -14.77 16.31
C GLY A 171 3.49 -13.59 17.21
N PRO A 172 4.18 -12.46 17.15
CA PRO A 172 3.84 -11.28 17.93
C PRO A 172 2.73 -10.41 17.31
N TRP A 173 2.29 -10.72 16.08
CA TRP A 173 1.33 -9.93 15.32
C TRP A 173 -0.11 -10.27 15.70
N LYS A 174 -0.92 -9.23 15.93
CA LYS A 174 -2.38 -9.36 15.98
C LYS A 174 -2.97 -8.56 14.83
N ILE A 175 -3.62 -9.24 13.92
CA ILE A 175 -4.11 -8.72 12.65
C ILE A 175 -5.63 -8.73 12.69
N ARG A 176 -6.26 -7.56 12.62
CA ARG A 176 -7.71 -7.42 12.44
C ARG A 176 -7.99 -7.15 10.97
N VAL A 177 -8.92 -7.90 10.42
CA VAL A 177 -9.37 -7.77 9.05
C VAL A 177 -10.55 -6.80 9.01
N LEU A 178 -10.47 -5.82 8.12
CA LEU A 178 -11.48 -4.79 7.94
C LEU A 178 -12.06 -4.88 6.52
N ALA A 179 -13.32 -4.52 6.35
CA ALA A 179 -13.89 -4.35 5.03
C ALA A 179 -13.24 -3.16 4.34
N ALA A 180 -13.00 -3.28 3.05
CA ALA A 180 -12.57 -2.21 2.19
C ALA A 180 -13.40 -2.20 0.91
N SER A 181 -13.31 -1.13 0.13
CA SER A 181 -13.84 -1.06 -1.23
C SER A 181 -12.72 -0.64 -2.15
N HIS A 182 -12.73 -1.05 -3.40
CA HIS A 182 -11.72 -0.60 -4.35
C HIS A 182 -12.12 0.75 -4.96
N ASP A 183 -11.16 1.68 -5.07
CA ASP A 183 -11.35 2.95 -5.78
C ASP A 183 -11.62 2.72 -7.27
N ARG A 184 -12.18 3.72 -7.92
CA ARG A 184 -12.65 3.60 -9.29
C ARG A 184 -11.75 4.35 -10.26
N LEU A 185 -11.50 3.74 -11.40
CA LEU A 185 -10.91 4.37 -12.57
C LEU A 185 -12.03 4.61 -13.60
N PHE A 186 -12.29 5.87 -13.96
CA PHE A 186 -13.39 6.28 -14.84
C PHE A 186 -14.76 5.72 -14.40
N GLY A 187 -15.01 5.73 -13.08
CA GLY A 187 -16.28 5.30 -12.49
C GLY A 187 -16.45 3.79 -12.32
N LYS A 188 -15.48 2.97 -12.70
CA LYS A 188 -15.51 1.50 -12.56
C LYS A 188 -14.32 0.99 -11.78
N VAL A 189 -14.52 -0.04 -10.98
CA VAL A 189 -13.40 -0.80 -10.38
C VAL A 189 -12.70 -1.56 -11.51
N PRO A 190 -11.38 -1.43 -11.67
CA PRO A 190 -10.65 -2.22 -12.65
C PRO A 190 -10.82 -3.73 -12.37
N PHE A 191 -10.98 -4.53 -13.42
CA PHE A 191 -11.07 -6.00 -13.31
C PHE A 191 -12.05 -6.49 -12.23
N ASP A 192 -13.23 -5.85 -12.13
CA ASP A 192 -14.28 -6.14 -11.14
C ASP A 192 -15.29 -7.20 -11.66
N GLN A 193 -14.82 -8.13 -12.46
CA GLN A 193 -15.62 -9.27 -12.88
C GLN A 193 -15.52 -10.42 -11.89
N THR A 194 -16.45 -11.36 -11.99
CA THR A 194 -16.35 -12.62 -11.26
C THR A 194 -15.15 -13.42 -11.75
N ALA A 195 -14.40 -13.99 -10.84
CA ALA A 195 -13.28 -14.86 -11.17
C ALA A 195 -13.73 -15.96 -12.15
N SER A 196 -12.96 -16.14 -13.21
CA SER A 196 -13.24 -17.18 -14.20
C SER A 196 -13.32 -18.55 -13.51
N GLN A 197 -14.32 -19.36 -13.88
CA GLN A 197 -14.45 -20.73 -13.38
C GLN A 197 -13.46 -21.71 -14.03
N HIS A 198 -12.57 -21.24 -14.92
CA HIS A 198 -11.53 -22.06 -15.49
C HIS A 198 -10.57 -22.54 -14.39
N SER A 199 -10.25 -23.82 -14.39
CA SER A 199 -9.39 -24.44 -13.36
C SER A 199 -7.90 -24.13 -13.52
N GLY A 200 -7.48 -23.53 -14.65
CA GLY A 200 -6.09 -23.18 -14.93
C GLY A 200 -5.59 -21.92 -14.22
N PRO A 201 -4.27 -21.69 -14.23
CA PRO A 201 -3.70 -20.47 -13.67
C PRO A 201 -4.19 -19.23 -14.41
N PRO A 202 -4.31 -18.07 -13.71
CA PRO A 202 -4.57 -16.79 -14.37
C PRO A 202 -3.46 -16.46 -15.37
N GLN A 203 -3.83 -16.03 -16.58
CA GLN A 203 -2.87 -15.81 -17.68
C GLN A 203 -2.79 -14.34 -18.12
N HIS A 204 -3.84 -13.58 -17.91
CA HIS A 204 -3.93 -12.19 -18.32
C HIS A 204 -4.21 -11.30 -17.11
N ALA A 205 -3.89 -10.02 -17.18
CA ALA A 205 -4.17 -9.09 -16.09
C ALA A 205 -5.65 -9.11 -15.66
N ALA A 206 -6.57 -9.29 -16.61
CA ALA A 206 -8.01 -9.36 -16.37
C ALA A 206 -8.45 -10.64 -15.63
N ASP A 207 -7.63 -11.68 -15.57
CA ASP A 207 -7.95 -12.91 -14.81
C ASP A 207 -7.71 -12.74 -13.30
N TRP A 208 -6.92 -11.72 -12.93
CA TRP A 208 -6.64 -11.34 -11.54
C TRP A 208 -7.69 -10.33 -11.09
N VAL A 209 -8.86 -10.83 -10.75
CA VAL A 209 -10.00 -9.99 -10.39
C VAL A 209 -9.89 -9.45 -8.97
N CYS A 210 -10.52 -8.29 -8.74
CA CYS A 210 -10.51 -7.61 -7.44
C CYS A 210 -10.97 -8.53 -6.28
N GLY A 211 -12.09 -9.21 -6.44
CA GLY A 211 -12.71 -10.00 -5.39
C GLY A 211 -13.21 -9.15 -4.23
N GLU A 212 -13.01 -9.62 -2.99
CA GLU A 212 -13.41 -8.93 -1.77
C GLU A 212 -12.22 -8.12 -1.22
N PRO A 213 -12.18 -6.78 -1.42
CA PRO A 213 -11.08 -5.96 -0.91
C PRO A 213 -11.06 -5.92 0.61
N LEU A 214 -9.86 -6.00 1.17
CA LEU A 214 -9.60 -5.99 2.60
C LEU A 214 -8.65 -4.85 2.98
N ALA A 215 -8.82 -4.34 4.19
CA ALA A 215 -7.82 -3.55 4.89
C ALA A 215 -7.41 -4.28 6.17
N PHE A 216 -6.24 -3.97 6.69
CA PHE A 216 -5.71 -4.61 7.89
C PHE A 216 -5.36 -3.57 8.95
N LEU A 217 -5.70 -3.88 10.20
CA LEU A 217 -5.18 -3.20 11.38
C LEU A 217 -4.25 -4.17 12.09
N ILE A 218 -2.96 -3.85 12.07
CA ILE A 218 -1.89 -4.68 12.63
C ILE A 218 -1.50 -4.08 13.98
N GLU A 219 -1.65 -4.87 15.04
CA GLU A 219 -1.22 -4.53 16.39
C GLU A 219 0.09 -5.25 16.68
N ILE A 220 1.11 -4.51 17.09
CA ILE A 220 2.43 -5.03 17.44
C ILE A 220 3.12 -4.12 18.45
N ASN A 221 3.58 -4.67 19.57
CA ASN A 221 4.33 -3.93 20.58
C ASN A 221 3.67 -2.62 21.04
N GLY A 222 2.33 -2.61 21.16
CA GLY A 222 1.55 -1.44 21.54
C GLY A 222 1.37 -0.40 20.45
N GLN A 223 1.84 -0.66 19.23
CA GLN A 223 1.65 0.18 18.05
C GLN A 223 0.56 -0.39 17.15
N HIS A 224 -0.17 0.50 16.46
CA HIS A 224 -1.23 0.14 15.53
C HIS A 224 -0.90 0.68 14.15
N ILE A 225 -0.79 -0.22 13.18
CA ILE A 225 -0.55 0.10 11.77
C ILE A 225 -1.80 -0.26 10.99
N TYR A 226 -2.41 0.75 10.38
CA TYR A 226 -3.50 0.56 9.42
C TYR A 226 -2.93 0.51 8.01
N ILE A 227 -3.39 -0.44 7.20
CA ILE A 227 -3.04 -0.52 5.78
C ILE A 227 -4.24 -0.94 4.93
N ASP A 228 -4.50 -0.16 3.88
CA ASP A 228 -5.35 -0.52 2.75
C ASP A 228 -4.57 -0.34 1.44
N SER A 229 -5.18 -0.71 0.31
CA SER A 229 -4.56 -0.49 -1.01
C SER A 229 -5.26 0.62 -1.79
N GLY A 230 -6.53 0.55 -1.98
CA GLY A 230 -7.26 1.50 -2.80
C GLY A 230 -8.71 1.57 -2.37
N GLY A 231 -8.97 1.34 -1.09
CA GLY A 231 -10.29 1.20 -0.57
C GLY A 231 -10.62 2.11 0.60
N THR A 232 -11.90 2.18 0.91
CA THR A 232 -12.36 2.87 2.11
C THR A 232 -12.41 1.90 3.26
N ALA A 233 -11.74 2.25 4.35
CA ALA A 233 -11.81 1.45 5.57
C ALA A 233 -13.22 1.44 6.15
N ALA A 234 -13.62 0.30 6.69
CA ALA A 234 -14.71 0.22 7.64
C ALA A 234 -14.37 1.06 8.88
N PRO A 235 -15.34 1.51 9.66
CA PRO A 235 -15.06 2.17 10.94
C PRO A 235 -14.18 1.26 11.80
N LEU A 236 -13.07 1.82 12.30
CA LEU A 236 -12.26 1.11 13.28
C LEU A 236 -13.05 1.00 14.59
N PRO A 237 -12.99 -0.14 15.29
CA PRO A 237 -13.59 -0.23 16.61
C PRO A 237 -12.92 0.77 17.57
N PRO A 238 -13.70 1.59 18.29
CA PRO A 238 -13.13 2.50 19.28
C PRO A 238 -12.65 1.72 20.54
N PRO A 239 -11.63 2.22 21.25
CA PRO A 239 -10.73 3.30 20.91
C PRO A 239 -9.45 2.74 20.31
N VAL A 240 -9.15 3.00 19.07
CA VAL A 240 -7.88 2.61 18.45
C VAL A 240 -7.17 3.87 17.99
N HIS A 241 -6.03 4.15 18.62
CA HIS A 241 -5.10 5.15 18.10
C HIS A 241 -4.27 4.50 17.00
N VAL A 242 -4.23 5.11 15.82
CA VAL A 242 -3.41 4.62 14.70
C VAL A 242 -2.07 5.33 14.68
N ASP A 243 -0.98 4.58 14.82
CA ASP A 243 0.37 5.16 14.77
C ASP A 243 0.80 5.45 13.34
N LEU A 244 0.50 4.55 12.42
CA LEU A 244 0.81 4.67 11.01
C LEU A 244 -0.40 4.25 10.18
N ALA A 245 -0.90 5.17 9.33
CA ALA A 245 -1.87 4.85 8.30
C ALA A 245 -1.18 4.80 6.94
N ILE A 246 -1.26 3.64 6.28
CA ILE A 246 -0.79 3.41 4.92
C ILE A 246 -2.03 3.26 4.04
N MET A 247 -2.20 4.16 3.07
CA MET A 247 -3.41 4.20 2.26
C MET A 247 -3.06 4.30 0.78
N GLY A 248 -3.64 3.43 -0.02
CA GLY A 248 -3.47 3.45 -1.47
C GLY A 248 -4.03 4.72 -2.10
N MET A 249 -3.22 5.41 -2.89
CA MET A 249 -3.52 6.69 -3.54
C MET A 249 -3.21 6.66 -5.05
N ALA A 250 -3.30 5.49 -5.68
CA ALA A 250 -2.95 5.30 -7.09
C ALA A 250 -3.96 5.93 -8.05
N LEU A 251 -5.24 5.95 -7.69
CA LEU A 251 -6.31 6.38 -8.58
C LEU A 251 -6.85 7.76 -8.21
N PRO A 252 -7.42 8.51 -9.16
CA PRO A 252 -7.96 9.85 -8.91
C PRO A 252 -9.03 9.88 -7.81
N ASP A 253 -9.87 8.85 -7.72
CA ASP A 253 -10.94 8.74 -6.72
C ASP A 253 -10.41 8.55 -5.29
N SER A 254 -9.19 8.10 -5.12
CA SER A 254 -8.57 7.89 -3.80
C SER A 254 -8.61 9.14 -2.94
N ARG A 255 -8.45 10.30 -3.56
CA ARG A 255 -8.46 11.59 -2.87
C ARG A 255 -9.81 11.94 -2.27
N ALA A 256 -10.91 11.56 -2.91
CA ALA A 256 -12.26 11.85 -2.39
C ALA A 256 -12.51 11.24 -1.00
N ARG A 257 -11.83 10.14 -0.67
CA ARG A 257 -11.92 9.47 0.62
C ARG A 257 -10.82 9.87 1.63
N LEU A 258 -9.76 10.56 1.17
CA LEU A 258 -8.57 10.83 2.00
C LEU A 258 -8.92 11.62 3.26
N THR A 259 -9.58 12.76 3.11
CA THR A 259 -10.01 13.60 4.22
C THR A 259 -10.83 12.82 5.25
N ALA A 260 -11.88 12.14 4.81
CA ALA A 260 -12.74 11.37 5.72
C ALA A 260 -11.98 10.23 6.42
N ALA A 261 -11.01 9.62 5.74
CA ALA A 261 -10.19 8.57 6.32
C ALA A 261 -9.19 9.13 7.35
N LEU A 262 -8.55 10.26 7.07
CA LEU A 262 -7.62 10.91 8.00
C LEU A 262 -8.37 11.40 9.26
N GLU A 263 -9.54 12.00 9.11
CA GLU A 263 -10.40 12.40 10.24
C GLU A 263 -10.81 11.21 11.10
N ARG A 264 -11.09 10.07 10.49
CA ARG A 264 -11.51 8.85 11.20
C ARG A 264 -10.36 8.17 11.91
N LEU A 265 -9.22 8.00 11.21
CA LEU A 265 -8.06 7.28 11.72
C LEU A 265 -7.20 8.12 12.66
N LYS A 266 -7.16 9.44 12.45
CA LYS A 266 -6.31 10.40 13.18
C LYS A 266 -4.90 9.86 13.41
N PRO A 267 -4.21 9.43 12.35
CA PRO A 267 -2.95 8.71 12.49
C PRO A 267 -1.84 9.67 12.99
N ARG A 268 -0.86 9.12 13.69
CA ARG A 268 0.35 9.87 14.02
C ARG A 268 1.21 10.14 12.80
N TYR A 269 1.32 9.15 11.89
CA TYR A 269 1.99 9.24 10.60
C TYR A 269 1.04 8.77 9.50
N PHE A 270 1.06 9.48 8.38
CA PHE A 270 0.36 9.09 7.16
C PHE A 270 1.37 8.84 6.05
N LEU A 271 1.26 7.68 5.42
CA LEU A 271 2.08 7.23 4.29
C LEU A 271 1.17 6.91 3.11
N PRO A 272 1.12 7.78 2.09
CA PRO A 272 0.41 7.46 0.85
C PRO A 272 1.14 6.32 0.14
N SER A 273 0.41 5.28 -0.19
CA SER A 273 0.89 4.08 -0.84
C SER A 273 0.43 4.03 -2.30
N HIS A 274 0.99 3.11 -3.06
CA HIS A 274 0.64 2.89 -4.47
C HIS A 274 0.78 4.18 -5.31
N GLN A 275 1.80 4.98 -4.97
CA GLN A 275 2.08 6.25 -5.61
C GLN A 275 3.12 6.13 -6.72
N ASP A 276 3.89 5.06 -6.70
CA ASP A 276 4.92 4.80 -7.70
C ASP A 276 4.33 4.28 -9.01
N ASP A 277 5.08 4.41 -10.08
CA ASP A 277 4.75 3.79 -11.35
C ASP A 277 5.03 2.27 -11.26
N PHE A 278 4.00 1.52 -10.91
CA PHE A 278 4.07 0.08 -10.69
C PHE A 278 4.24 -0.74 -11.98
N PHE A 279 4.31 -0.10 -13.13
CA PHE A 279 4.66 -0.71 -14.40
C PHE A 279 6.17 -0.67 -14.68
N LEU A 280 6.92 0.20 -13.99
CA LEU A 280 8.36 0.30 -14.15
C LEU A 280 9.11 -0.64 -13.21
N PRO A 281 10.25 -1.22 -13.66
CA PRO A 281 11.11 -2.01 -12.78
C PRO A 281 11.59 -1.24 -11.55
N LEU A 282 11.66 -1.88 -10.39
CA LEU A 282 12.18 -1.26 -9.16
C LEU A 282 13.63 -0.76 -9.29
N SER A 283 14.42 -1.37 -10.19
CA SER A 283 15.79 -0.96 -10.48
C SER A 283 15.92 0.42 -11.13
N GLU A 284 14.83 0.98 -11.67
CA GLU A 284 14.79 2.32 -12.23
C GLU A 284 14.61 3.41 -11.17
N GLY A 285 14.44 3.02 -9.89
CA GLY A 285 14.18 3.94 -8.79
C GLY A 285 12.71 4.37 -8.74
N PHE A 286 12.37 5.09 -7.68
CA PHE A 286 11.01 5.57 -7.46
C PHE A 286 10.66 6.67 -8.47
N GLN A 287 9.56 6.48 -9.17
CA GLN A 287 8.90 7.48 -10.00
C GLN A 287 7.41 7.48 -9.67
N PHE A 288 6.79 8.66 -9.59
CA PHE A 288 5.34 8.73 -9.36
C PHE A 288 4.58 8.18 -10.56
N GLY A 289 3.54 7.41 -10.30
CA GLY A 289 2.69 6.82 -11.31
C GLY A 289 1.91 7.87 -12.12
N PRO A 290 1.55 7.55 -13.37
CA PRO A 290 0.94 8.50 -14.30
C PRO A 290 -0.45 8.98 -13.88
N LEU A 291 -1.14 8.26 -13.00
CA LEU A 291 -2.46 8.62 -12.48
C LEU A 291 -2.41 9.23 -11.08
N THR A 292 -1.23 9.28 -10.44
CA THR A 292 -1.07 9.85 -9.13
C THR A 292 -1.00 11.38 -9.19
N ASP A 293 -1.62 12.04 -8.22
CA ASP A 293 -1.54 13.50 -8.03
C ASP A 293 -0.97 13.80 -6.64
N PHE A 294 0.30 13.48 -6.45
CA PHE A 294 0.94 13.64 -5.15
C PHE A 294 0.96 15.10 -4.65
N PRO A 295 1.18 16.15 -5.48
CA PRO A 295 1.06 17.53 -5.03
C PRO A 295 -0.27 17.84 -4.37
N ARG A 296 -1.34 17.24 -4.86
CA ARG A 296 -2.67 17.41 -4.32
C ARG A 296 -2.87 16.60 -3.04
N VAL A 297 -2.37 15.37 -2.98
CA VAL A 297 -2.36 14.57 -1.74
C VAL A 297 -1.64 15.33 -0.63
N GLN A 298 -0.49 15.93 -0.93
CA GLN A 298 0.26 16.76 0.02
C GLN A 298 -0.55 17.96 0.50
N SER A 299 -1.24 18.66 -0.42
CA SER A 299 -2.09 19.82 -0.10
C SER A 299 -3.26 19.41 0.80
N ASP A 300 -3.95 18.33 0.46
CA ASP A 300 -5.09 17.83 1.21
C ASP A 300 -4.67 17.42 2.64
N CYS A 301 -3.54 16.74 2.80
CA CYS A 301 -2.98 16.39 4.12
C CYS A 301 -2.62 17.62 4.96
N ALA A 302 -2.07 18.66 4.34
CA ALA A 302 -1.70 19.89 5.05
C ALA A 302 -2.92 20.65 5.59
N GLN A 303 -4.07 20.55 4.91
CA GLN A 303 -5.32 21.18 5.34
C GLN A 303 -5.96 20.46 6.53
N GLU A 304 -5.87 19.13 6.57
CA GLU A 304 -6.54 18.32 7.60
C GLU A 304 -5.83 18.33 8.96
N ASN A 305 -4.56 18.69 9.00
CA ASN A 305 -3.73 18.71 10.23
C ASN A 305 -3.77 17.40 11.04
N HIS A 306 -4.04 16.28 10.36
CA HIS A 306 -4.07 14.94 10.93
C HIS A 306 -2.93 14.09 10.40
N GLY A 307 -1.99 13.82 11.29
CA GLY A 307 -0.84 12.96 10.99
C GLY A 307 0.29 13.69 10.24
N ARG A 308 1.51 13.26 10.52
CA ARG A 308 2.67 13.72 9.76
C ARG A 308 2.75 12.92 8.46
N LEU A 309 2.62 13.62 7.31
CA LEU A 309 2.86 13.03 6.00
C LEU A 309 4.34 12.63 5.87
N ILE A 310 4.58 11.39 5.48
CA ILE A 310 5.91 10.84 5.21
C ILE A 310 5.93 10.07 3.89
N LEU A 311 7.11 9.93 3.31
CA LEU A 311 7.38 9.08 2.15
C LEU A 311 8.52 8.11 2.47
N LEU A 312 8.49 6.94 1.84
CA LEU A 312 9.56 5.95 1.88
C LEU A 312 10.11 5.70 0.48
N ASP A 313 11.42 5.56 0.39
CA ASP A 313 12.08 5.10 -0.82
C ASP A 313 12.19 3.57 -0.82
N TYR A 314 12.34 2.96 -1.99
CA TYR A 314 12.47 1.52 -2.14
C TYR A 314 13.60 0.94 -1.31
N PHE A 315 13.29 -0.13 -0.58
CA PHE A 315 14.24 -0.93 0.21
C PHE A 315 14.98 -0.15 1.30
N ARG A 316 14.53 1.07 1.62
CA ARG A 316 15.09 1.88 2.71
C ARG A 316 14.19 1.78 3.93
N PRO A 317 14.60 1.05 4.97
CA PRO A 317 13.78 0.89 6.17
C PRO A 317 13.67 2.18 6.96
N TRP A 318 12.52 2.35 7.58
CA TRP A 318 12.27 3.38 8.60
C TRP A 318 11.61 2.75 9.82
N THR A 319 12.11 3.10 10.99
CA THR A 319 11.52 2.60 12.23
C THR A 319 10.42 3.53 12.72
N LEU A 320 9.22 2.99 12.84
CA LEU A 320 8.08 3.66 13.43
C LEU A 320 8.42 3.97 14.90
N PRO A 321 8.52 5.27 15.29
CA PRO A 321 8.93 5.62 16.65
C PRO A 321 7.91 5.11 17.68
N ALA A 322 8.39 4.44 18.72
CA ALA A 322 7.54 4.02 19.82
C ALA A 322 6.82 5.22 20.48
N HIS A 323 5.73 4.97 21.17
CA HIS A 323 5.13 5.99 22.02
C HIS A 323 6.15 6.42 23.07
N GLN A 324 6.42 7.72 23.16
CA GLN A 324 7.16 8.22 24.30
C GLN A 324 6.27 8.00 25.53
N ALA A 325 6.75 7.20 26.48
CA ALA A 325 6.10 7.14 27.77
C ALA A 325 5.94 8.58 28.31
N PRO A 326 4.80 8.97 28.87
CA PRO A 326 4.66 10.29 29.46
C PRO A 326 5.80 10.51 30.45
N ASN A 327 6.54 11.60 30.25
CA ASN A 327 7.70 11.93 31.08
C ASN A 327 7.22 12.06 32.54
N PRO A 328 7.61 11.17 33.48
CA PRO A 328 7.10 11.17 34.84
C PRO A 328 7.55 12.41 35.64
N LYS A 329 8.33 13.33 35.05
CA LYS A 329 8.90 14.51 35.71
C LYS A 329 8.11 15.80 35.58
N ILE A 330 6.92 15.81 34.97
CA ILE A 330 6.03 16.99 35.03
C ILE A 330 4.89 16.70 36.00
N GLN A 331 5.23 16.46 37.28
CA GLN A 331 4.28 16.74 38.36
C GLN A 331 4.17 18.28 38.43
N ARG A 332 3.01 18.83 38.04
CA ARG A 332 2.69 20.23 38.32
C ARG A 332 2.81 20.42 39.84
N PRO A 333 3.55 21.44 40.33
CA PRO A 333 3.61 21.70 41.76
C PRO A 333 2.19 21.96 42.24
N GLY A 334 1.79 21.20 43.25
CA GLY A 334 0.48 21.29 43.87
C GLY A 334 0.21 22.75 44.28
N LYS A 335 -0.98 23.25 43.95
CA LYS A 335 -1.51 24.47 44.57
C LYS A 335 -1.48 24.29 46.05
N ARG A 336 -0.60 25.00 46.76
CA ARG A 336 -0.69 25.15 48.22
C ARG A 336 -2.04 25.79 48.50
N SER A 337 -2.90 25.09 49.19
CA SER A 337 -4.06 25.66 49.82
C SER A 337 -3.58 26.55 50.97
N ASN A 338 -3.66 27.86 50.80
CA ASN A 338 -3.60 28.77 51.95
C ASN A 338 -4.84 28.57 52.77
N SER A 339 -4.68 27.84 53.85
CA SER A 339 -5.58 27.93 55.03
C SER A 339 -4.99 28.95 55.97
N ASP A 340 -5.32 30.23 55.77
CA ASP A 340 -5.13 31.23 56.82
C ASP A 340 -6.49 31.41 57.52
N GLY A 341 -6.40 31.23 58.81
CA GLY A 341 -7.42 31.25 59.76
C GLY A 341 -8.10 32.56 60.06
N LYS A 342 -9.29 32.45 60.42
CA LYS A 342 -9.84 33.02 61.69
C LYS A 342 -11.18 32.37 61.90
#